data_f7636a25edf28c3c51d6b007bfc6fdc4
#
_entry.id   f7636a25edf28c3c51d6b007bfc6fdc4
#
_cell.length_a   1.000
_cell.length_b   1.000
_cell.length_c   1.000
_cell.angle_alpha   90.00
_cell.angle_beta   90.00
_cell.angle_gamma   90.00
#
_symmetry.space_group_name_H-M   'P 1'
#
loop_
_entity.id
_entity.type
_entity.pdbx_description
1 polymer ?
#
loop_
_entity_poly.entity_id
_entity_poly.type
_entity_poly.pdbx_seq_one_letter_code
_entity_poly.pdbx_strand_id
1 'polypeptide(L)'
;AVSWARRCVSETGASSFNNEFGRPNIWGYFRSFEKYDEKNKTHSGFHKPIMIAGGIGNIRPSHTHKNKVKKTAKIVVIGGPGYLIGLGGGSASSTETGSSEEALDFASVQRSNPEMQRRCQEVIDQCWQLGDANPISFIHDVGAGGLSNALPELINDCGFGAAIDFSKIPCADPSMSEMEIWCNESQERYVMAIEKDNLKTLENICLRENCPIAVVGDFLEEKRLIVSRGDQSIINLDMDFIFGANKNLFRDYKRPLKTAGEKIKNLNFDIKKELLSVLRHPTVSVS
;
A
#
# COMPACT_ATOMS: atom_id res chain seq x y z
N ALA A 1 -13.00 20.39 4.34
CA ALA A 1 -11.76 19.79 3.83
C ALA A 1 -11.10 18.85 4.84
N VAL A 2 -10.99 19.24 6.11
CA VAL A 2 -10.33 18.41 7.14
C VAL A 2 -11.11 17.13 7.49
N SER A 3 -12.43 17.11 7.30
CA SER A 3 -13.27 15.94 7.60
C SER A 3 -13.10 14.82 6.58
N TRP A 4 -12.66 15.12 5.38
CA TRP A 4 -12.61 14.23 4.23
C TRP A 4 -11.43 13.25 4.27
N ALA A 5 -10.20 13.77 4.37
CA ALA A 5 -9.00 12.93 4.48
C ALA A 5 -9.02 12.03 5.73
N ARG A 6 -9.70 12.47 6.79
CA ARG A 6 -9.84 11.69 8.03
C ARG A 6 -10.83 10.55 7.92
N ARG A 7 -11.94 10.72 7.20
CA ARG A 7 -12.90 9.63 6.99
C ARG A 7 -12.31 8.49 6.16
N CYS A 8 -11.60 8.80 5.09
CA CYS A 8 -11.11 7.77 4.20
C CYS A 8 -10.09 6.85 4.86
N VAL A 9 -9.12 7.39 5.62
CA VAL A 9 -8.00 6.57 6.09
C VAL A 9 -8.26 5.96 7.48
N SER A 10 -8.84 6.69 8.41
CA SER A 10 -9.09 6.17 9.76
C SER A 10 -10.32 5.30 9.84
N GLU A 11 -11.40 5.66 9.14
CA GLU A 11 -12.65 4.91 9.17
C GLU A 11 -12.54 3.65 8.30
N THR A 12 -11.92 3.75 7.15
CA THR A 12 -11.83 2.67 6.18
C THR A 12 -10.75 1.66 6.55
N GLY A 13 -9.54 2.11 6.84
CA GLY A 13 -8.44 1.21 7.18
C GLY A 13 -8.55 0.60 8.58
N ALA A 14 -8.96 1.39 9.57
CA ALA A 14 -8.99 0.91 10.95
C ALA A 14 -10.34 0.35 11.37
N SER A 15 -11.44 1.04 11.08
CA SER A 15 -12.77 0.64 11.55
C SER A 15 -13.39 -0.43 10.66
N SER A 16 -13.57 -0.14 9.38
CA SER A 16 -14.29 -1.05 8.47
C SER A 16 -13.57 -2.37 8.28
N PHE A 17 -12.25 -2.34 8.10
CA PHE A 17 -11.43 -3.53 7.96
C PHE A 17 -11.48 -4.40 9.23
N ASN A 18 -11.24 -3.82 10.41
CA ASN A 18 -11.25 -4.60 11.65
C ASN A 18 -12.66 -5.11 12.00
N ASN A 19 -13.70 -4.36 11.66
CA ASN A 19 -15.08 -4.81 11.83
C ASN A 19 -15.39 -6.04 10.95
N GLU A 20 -14.95 -6.05 9.70
CA GLU A 20 -15.13 -7.18 8.79
C GLU A 20 -14.40 -8.44 9.27
N PHE A 21 -13.23 -8.29 9.87
CA PHE A 21 -12.45 -9.39 10.43
C PHE A 21 -12.81 -9.74 11.88
N GLY A 22 -13.67 -8.96 12.54
CA GLY A 22 -13.97 -9.13 13.97
C GLY A 22 -12.74 -8.92 14.86
N ARG A 23 -11.80 -8.08 14.46
CA ARG A 23 -10.56 -7.80 15.19
C ARG A 23 -10.70 -6.57 16.07
N PRO A 24 -10.16 -6.59 17.30
CA PRO A 24 -10.14 -5.40 18.14
C PRO A 24 -9.24 -4.34 17.52
N ASN A 25 -9.68 -3.10 17.58
CA ASN A 25 -8.95 -1.94 17.12
C ASN A 25 -8.85 -0.91 18.23
N ILE A 26 -7.66 -0.36 18.43
CA ILE A 26 -7.44 0.76 19.34
C ILE A 26 -7.39 2.02 18.48
N TRP A 27 -8.39 2.87 18.66
CA TRP A 27 -8.41 4.19 18.05
C TRP A 27 -7.31 5.05 18.66
N GLY A 28 -6.68 5.83 17.82
CA GLY A 28 -5.71 6.80 18.26
C GLY A 28 -6.36 8.04 18.91
N TYR A 29 -5.68 9.13 18.84
CA TYR A 29 -6.15 10.41 19.33
C TYR A 29 -6.02 11.47 18.25
N PHE A 30 -6.84 12.50 18.33
CA PHE A 30 -6.73 13.66 17.47
C PHE A 30 -6.22 14.85 18.29
N ARG A 31 -5.17 15.49 17.79
CA ARG A 31 -4.63 16.73 18.36
C ARG A 31 -4.38 17.75 17.27
N SER A 32 -4.75 18.99 17.54
CA SER A 32 -4.23 20.17 16.87
C SER A 32 -3.07 20.74 17.69
N PHE A 33 -2.07 21.26 17.01
CA PHE A 33 -0.98 21.98 17.63
C PHE A 33 -0.74 23.24 16.81
N GLU A 34 -0.83 24.38 17.49
CA GLU A 34 -0.44 25.67 16.95
C GLU A 34 0.33 26.44 18.01
N LYS A 35 1.42 27.05 17.61
CA LYS A 35 2.23 27.91 18.43
C LYS A 35 2.55 29.19 17.66
N TYR A 36 2.24 30.32 18.24
CA TYR A 36 2.68 31.64 17.76
C TYR A 36 3.94 32.06 18.49
N ASP A 37 4.98 32.38 17.74
CA ASP A 37 6.21 32.99 18.29
C ASP A 37 6.10 34.53 18.13
N GLU A 38 5.84 35.21 19.21
CA GLU A 38 5.70 36.67 19.22
C GLU A 38 6.98 37.40 18.84
N LYS A 39 8.15 36.83 19.16
CA LYS A 39 9.46 37.41 18.87
C LYS A 39 9.77 37.40 17.38
N ASN A 40 9.49 36.31 16.72
CA ASN A 40 9.77 36.12 15.30
C ASN A 40 8.53 36.37 14.43
N LYS A 41 7.36 36.60 15.00
CA LYS A 41 6.06 36.75 14.34
C LYS A 41 5.75 35.57 13.38
N THR A 42 6.07 34.35 13.82
CA THR A 42 5.87 33.14 13.04
C THR A 42 4.86 32.22 13.70
N HIS A 43 4.01 31.60 12.87
CA HIS A 43 3.14 30.52 13.27
C HIS A 43 3.82 29.20 12.99
N SER A 44 3.81 28.29 13.96
CA SER A 44 4.27 26.91 13.79
C SER A 44 3.13 25.99 14.21
N GLY A 45 2.78 25.03 13.36
CA GLY A 45 1.70 24.11 13.68
C GLY A 45 1.60 22.96 12.69
N PHE A 46 0.76 22.00 13.03
CA PHE A 46 0.41 20.90 12.15
C PHE A 46 -0.91 21.22 11.43
N HIS A 47 -0.80 21.82 10.25
CA HIS A 47 -1.95 22.25 9.47
C HIS A 47 -2.49 21.14 8.54
N LYS A 48 -1.70 20.10 8.30
CA LYS A 48 -2.13 18.88 7.61
C LYS A 48 -2.33 17.75 8.63
N PRO A 49 -3.41 16.97 8.53
CA PRO A 49 -3.58 15.82 9.40
C PRO A 49 -2.48 14.79 9.11
N ILE A 50 -1.84 14.33 10.17
CA ILE A 50 -0.85 13.26 10.12
C ILE A 50 -1.50 12.04 10.77
N MET A 51 -1.47 10.92 10.08
CA MET A 51 -1.92 9.66 10.62
C MET A 51 -0.74 8.71 10.81
N ILE A 52 -0.68 8.10 11.97
CA ILE A 52 0.28 7.05 12.27
C ILE A 52 -0.53 5.77 12.48
N ALA A 53 -0.26 4.77 11.65
CA ALA A 53 -0.81 3.43 11.81
C ALA A 53 0.28 2.49 12.31
N GLY A 54 -0.08 1.56 13.15
CA GLY A 54 0.86 0.59 13.67
C GLY A 54 0.15 -0.69 14.13
N GLY A 55 0.91 -1.75 14.29
CA GLY A 55 0.39 -3.03 14.75
C GLY A 55 1.49 -4.01 15.07
N ILE A 56 1.10 -5.14 15.63
CA ILE A 56 1.98 -6.27 15.92
C ILE A 56 1.35 -7.52 15.32
N GLY A 57 2.16 -8.29 14.60
CA GLY A 57 1.77 -9.56 14.03
C GLY A 57 2.88 -10.61 14.15
N ASN A 58 2.55 -11.83 13.81
CA ASN A 58 3.49 -12.93 13.75
C ASN A 58 3.70 -13.36 12.30
N ILE A 59 4.92 -13.73 11.96
CA ILE A 59 5.28 -14.30 10.66
C ILE A 59 6.13 -15.57 10.87
N ARG A 60 5.93 -16.57 10.04
CA ARG A 60 6.77 -17.77 10.07
C ARG A 60 8.17 -17.46 9.54
N PRO A 61 9.24 -18.01 10.11
CA PRO A 61 10.61 -17.75 9.62
C PRO A 61 10.78 -18.03 8.11
N SER A 62 10.12 -19.07 7.58
CA SER A 62 10.15 -19.42 6.14
C SER A 62 9.53 -18.35 5.22
N HIS A 63 8.74 -17.43 5.77
CA HIS A 63 8.06 -16.37 5.00
C HIS A 63 8.69 -14.99 5.19
N THR A 64 9.78 -14.87 5.95
CA THR A 64 10.44 -13.57 6.20
C THR A 64 11.27 -13.10 5.01
N HIS A 65 11.61 -13.99 4.10
CA HIS A 65 12.36 -13.69 2.89
C HIS A 65 11.57 -14.08 1.65
N LYS A 66 11.70 -13.28 0.59
CA LYS A 66 11.09 -13.54 -0.70
C LYS A 66 11.75 -14.76 -1.36
N ASN A 67 10.94 -15.63 -1.96
CA ASN A 67 11.45 -16.77 -2.70
C ASN A 67 12.04 -16.34 -4.05
N LYS A 68 12.98 -17.14 -4.58
CA LYS A 68 13.47 -16.94 -5.93
C LYS A 68 12.37 -17.34 -6.91
N VAL A 69 12.01 -16.42 -7.78
CA VAL A 69 11.02 -16.64 -8.84
C VAL A 69 11.71 -17.18 -10.08
N LYS A 70 11.10 -18.17 -10.75
CA LYS A 70 11.58 -18.67 -12.04
C LYS A 70 10.96 -17.85 -13.18
N LYS A 71 11.66 -17.78 -14.31
CA LYS A 71 11.15 -17.13 -15.53
C LYS A 71 9.81 -17.68 -16.00
N THR A 72 9.56 -18.97 -15.75
CA THR A 72 8.31 -19.65 -16.13
C THR A 72 7.11 -19.28 -15.29
N ALA A 73 7.33 -18.51 -14.21
CA ALA A 73 6.25 -18.02 -13.37
C ALA A 73 5.33 -17.05 -14.13
N LYS A 74 4.11 -16.96 -13.69
CA LYS A 74 3.10 -16.04 -14.19
C LYS A 74 2.96 -14.83 -13.27
N ILE A 75 2.64 -13.69 -13.86
CA ILE A 75 2.27 -12.48 -13.14
C ILE A 75 0.76 -12.48 -12.99
N VAL A 76 0.31 -12.45 -11.75
CA VAL A 76 -1.09 -12.61 -11.38
C VAL A 76 -1.55 -11.41 -10.56
N VAL A 77 -2.77 -10.96 -10.79
CA VAL A 77 -3.48 -9.99 -9.96
C VAL A 77 -4.65 -10.70 -9.30
N ILE A 78 -4.79 -10.57 -7.98
CA ILE A 78 -5.98 -11.00 -7.26
C ILE A 78 -6.68 -9.81 -6.63
N GLY A 79 -7.98 -9.95 -6.37
CA GLY A 79 -8.80 -8.94 -5.69
C GLY A 79 -9.80 -8.24 -6.60
N GLY A 80 -10.30 -7.10 -6.15
CA GLY A 80 -11.35 -6.36 -6.84
C GLY A 80 -10.89 -5.73 -8.16
N PRO A 81 -11.83 -5.37 -9.03
CA PRO A 81 -11.50 -4.64 -10.25
C PRO A 81 -11.06 -3.20 -9.93
N GLY A 82 -10.35 -2.59 -10.87
CA GLY A 82 -10.01 -1.17 -10.81
C GLY A 82 -11.23 -0.28 -10.98
N TYR A 83 -11.28 0.80 -10.20
CA TYR A 83 -12.29 1.86 -10.28
C TYR A 83 -11.60 3.21 -10.52
N LEU A 84 -12.37 4.22 -10.91
CA LEU A 84 -11.88 5.59 -11.03
C LEU A 84 -11.75 6.24 -9.64
N ILE A 85 -10.76 5.80 -8.88
CA ILE A 85 -10.47 6.26 -7.52
C ILE A 85 -8.95 6.35 -7.28
N GLY A 86 -8.55 7.27 -6.39
CA GLY A 86 -7.15 7.42 -6.00
C GLY A 86 -6.24 7.97 -7.11
N LEU A 87 -6.78 8.53 -8.17
CA LEU A 87 -5.99 9.18 -9.22
C LEU A 87 -5.24 10.38 -8.66
N GLY A 88 -3.94 10.42 -8.91
CA GLY A 88 -3.07 11.45 -8.36
C GLY A 88 -2.67 11.24 -6.90
N GLY A 89 -3.28 10.30 -6.17
CA GLY A 89 -2.92 9.77 -4.86
C GLY A 89 -2.11 10.67 -3.95
N GLY A 90 -0.87 10.30 -3.71
CA GLY A 90 0.05 11.05 -2.86
C GLY A 90 0.34 12.48 -3.34
N SER A 91 0.30 12.76 -4.65
CA SER A 91 0.50 14.11 -5.19
C SER A 91 -0.71 15.00 -4.91
N ALA A 92 -1.94 14.48 -5.07
CA ALA A 92 -3.15 15.22 -4.75
C ALA A 92 -3.23 15.58 -3.26
N SER A 93 -2.79 14.66 -2.38
CA SER A 93 -2.71 14.93 -0.94
C SER A 93 -1.64 15.96 -0.56
N SER A 94 -0.69 16.22 -1.45
CA SER A 94 0.44 17.14 -1.23
C SER A 94 0.21 18.54 -1.79
N THR A 95 -0.85 18.76 -2.59
CA THR A 95 -1.23 20.06 -3.11
C THR A 95 -1.84 20.96 -2.02
N GLU A 96 -1.78 22.28 -2.22
CA GLU A 96 -2.45 23.24 -1.34
C GLU A 96 -3.97 23.06 -1.43
N THR A 97 -4.64 23.17 -0.28
CA THR A 97 -6.10 23.04 -0.20
C THR A 97 -6.79 24.10 -1.07
N GLY A 98 -7.59 23.67 -2.05
CA GLY A 98 -8.34 24.54 -2.96
C GLY A 98 -7.61 24.89 -4.25
N SER A 99 -6.45 24.29 -4.52
CA SER A 99 -5.69 24.51 -5.76
C SER A 99 -5.98 23.49 -6.87
N SER A 100 -6.70 22.40 -6.55
CA SER A 100 -7.04 21.33 -7.48
C SER A 100 -8.44 21.52 -8.11
N GLU A 101 -8.64 20.95 -9.30
CA GLU A 101 -9.95 20.90 -9.93
C GLU A 101 -10.87 19.93 -9.15
N GLU A 102 -12.15 20.30 -9.03
CA GLU A 102 -13.16 19.52 -8.29
C GLU A 102 -13.26 18.06 -8.79
N ALA A 103 -13.17 17.84 -10.10
CA ALA A 103 -13.19 16.50 -10.69
C ALA A 103 -12.01 15.64 -10.24
N LEU A 104 -10.81 16.23 -10.14
CA LEU A 104 -9.61 15.54 -9.65
C LEU A 104 -9.71 15.24 -8.14
N ASP A 105 -10.31 16.15 -7.38
CA ASP A 105 -10.56 15.93 -5.95
C ASP A 105 -11.49 14.75 -5.73
N PHE A 106 -12.54 14.59 -6.53
CA PHE A 106 -13.43 13.43 -6.48
C PHE A 106 -12.73 12.13 -6.91
N ALA A 107 -11.94 12.16 -7.97
CA ALA A 107 -11.22 11.00 -8.49
C ALA A 107 -10.05 10.57 -7.58
N SER A 108 -9.50 11.49 -6.76
CA SER A 108 -8.41 11.19 -5.84
C SER A 108 -8.88 10.55 -4.52
N VAL A 109 -10.19 10.43 -4.30
CA VAL A 109 -10.75 9.78 -3.12
C VAL A 109 -10.52 8.29 -3.16
N GLN A 110 -9.93 7.78 -2.10
CA GLN A 110 -9.83 6.33 -1.87
C GLN A 110 -11.13 5.83 -1.22
N ARG A 111 -11.65 4.71 -1.74
CA ARG A 111 -12.77 3.99 -1.15
C ARG A 111 -12.30 2.59 -0.82
N SER A 112 -12.76 2.04 0.28
CA SER A 112 -12.45 0.66 0.66
C SER A 112 -13.60 -0.27 0.34
N ASN A 113 -13.23 -1.51 0.07
CA ASN A 113 -14.12 -2.64 0.07
C ASN A 113 -13.59 -3.68 1.07
N PRO A 114 -13.97 -3.57 2.37
CA PRO A 114 -13.45 -4.45 3.41
C PRO A 114 -13.75 -5.93 3.18
N GLU A 115 -14.90 -6.23 2.55
CA GLU A 115 -15.25 -7.60 2.17
C GLU A 115 -14.27 -8.17 1.14
N MET A 116 -13.94 -7.40 0.10
CA MET A 116 -12.96 -7.84 -0.90
C MET A 116 -11.57 -8.01 -0.27
N GLN A 117 -11.18 -7.11 0.63
CA GLN A 117 -9.93 -7.25 1.38
C GLN A 117 -9.91 -8.54 2.20
N ARG A 118 -11.03 -8.89 2.83
CA ARG A 118 -11.15 -10.16 3.55
C ARG A 118 -11.00 -11.36 2.63
N ARG A 119 -11.64 -11.36 1.48
CA ARG A 119 -11.50 -12.44 0.47
C ARG A 119 -10.06 -12.63 0.02
N CYS A 120 -9.35 -11.53 -0.27
CA CYS A 120 -7.93 -11.57 -0.59
C CYS A 120 -7.11 -12.14 0.58
N GLN A 121 -7.41 -11.72 1.81
CA GLN A 121 -6.71 -12.21 2.99
C GLN A 121 -6.95 -13.71 3.21
N GLU A 122 -8.17 -14.19 3.04
CA GLU A 122 -8.48 -15.62 3.13
C GLU A 122 -7.71 -16.44 2.08
N VAL A 123 -7.57 -15.94 0.85
CA VAL A 123 -6.73 -16.57 -0.18
C VAL A 123 -5.28 -16.65 0.28
N ILE A 124 -4.72 -15.54 0.77
CA ILE A 124 -3.33 -15.48 1.25
C ILE A 124 -3.15 -16.42 2.44
N ASP A 125 -4.09 -16.43 3.39
CA ASP A 125 -4.04 -17.27 4.58
C ASP A 125 -4.11 -18.75 4.24
N GLN A 126 -4.95 -19.15 3.29
CA GLN A 126 -4.98 -20.53 2.80
C GLN A 126 -3.67 -20.92 2.10
N CYS A 127 -3.09 -20.02 1.31
CA CYS A 127 -1.82 -20.28 0.63
C CYS A 127 -0.67 -20.53 1.62
N TRP A 128 -0.48 -19.66 2.61
CA TRP A 128 0.62 -19.84 3.55
C TRP A 128 0.40 -21.01 4.52
N GLN A 129 -0.85 -21.43 4.77
CA GLN A 129 -1.17 -22.60 5.58
C GLN A 129 -0.70 -23.91 4.92
N LEU A 130 -0.55 -23.94 3.60
CA LEU A 130 -0.02 -25.10 2.87
C LEU A 130 1.48 -25.34 3.17
N GLY A 131 2.16 -24.48 3.91
CA GLY A 131 3.57 -24.64 4.26
C GLY A 131 4.45 -24.64 3.01
N ASP A 132 5.21 -25.73 2.81
CA ASP A 132 6.13 -25.87 1.66
C ASP A 132 5.41 -25.99 0.30
N ALA A 133 4.10 -26.28 0.32
CA ALA A 133 3.25 -26.30 -0.88
C ALA A 133 2.57 -24.97 -1.15
N ASN A 134 2.98 -23.87 -0.49
CA ASN A 134 2.48 -22.53 -0.74
C ASN A 134 2.67 -22.16 -2.22
N PRO A 135 1.58 -21.86 -2.98
CA PRO A 135 1.69 -21.54 -4.40
C PRO A 135 2.33 -20.17 -4.67
N ILE A 136 2.36 -19.28 -3.67
CA ILE A 136 2.85 -17.91 -3.81
C ILE A 136 4.38 -17.90 -3.69
N SER A 137 5.08 -17.59 -4.80
CA SER A 137 6.53 -17.37 -4.77
C SER A 137 6.90 -15.97 -4.31
N PHE A 138 6.10 -14.98 -4.70
CA PHE A 138 6.27 -13.57 -4.36
C PHE A 138 4.93 -12.87 -4.36
N ILE A 139 4.73 -11.91 -3.44
CA ILE A 139 3.52 -11.10 -3.33
C ILE A 139 3.87 -9.65 -3.03
N HIS A 140 3.13 -8.73 -3.63
CA HIS A 140 3.18 -7.29 -3.35
C HIS A 140 1.76 -6.73 -3.31
N ASP A 141 1.48 -5.80 -2.41
CA ASP A 141 0.21 -5.09 -2.34
C ASP A 141 0.09 -4.03 -3.45
N VAL A 142 -1.13 -3.66 -3.78
CA VAL A 142 -1.43 -2.54 -4.67
C VAL A 142 -1.84 -1.35 -3.82
N GLY A 143 -0.93 -0.40 -3.67
CA GLY A 143 -1.13 0.82 -2.89
C GLY A 143 -1.04 2.08 -3.74
N ALA A 144 -0.26 3.05 -3.27
CA ALA A 144 -0.03 4.32 -3.97
C ALA A 144 0.51 4.10 -5.39
N GLY A 145 -0.04 4.80 -6.37
CA GLY A 145 0.29 4.63 -7.78
C GLY A 145 -0.36 3.43 -8.45
N GLY A 146 -1.11 2.61 -7.71
CA GLY A 146 -1.83 1.47 -8.28
C GLY A 146 -0.92 0.42 -8.91
N LEU A 147 -1.35 -0.15 -10.03
CA LEU A 147 -0.58 -1.15 -10.76
C LEU A 147 0.68 -0.56 -11.40
N SER A 148 0.72 0.75 -11.65
CA SER A 148 1.89 1.44 -12.21
C SER A 148 3.10 1.42 -11.27
N ASN A 149 2.88 1.19 -9.98
CA ASN A 149 3.91 0.99 -8.98
C ASN A 149 4.10 -0.49 -8.64
N ALA A 150 3.02 -1.17 -8.29
CA ALA A 150 3.08 -2.54 -7.76
C ALA A 150 3.65 -3.56 -8.76
N LEU A 151 3.28 -3.50 -10.05
CA LEU A 151 3.81 -4.42 -11.05
C LEU A 151 5.29 -4.20 -11.33
N PRO A 152 5.76 -2.97 -11.63
CA PRO A 152 7.19 -2.75 -11.81
C PRO A 152 8.03 -3.14 -10.59
N GLU A 153 7.58 -2.84 -9.37
CA GLU A 153 8.31 -3.23 -8.15
C GLU A 153 8.42 -4.75 -8.01
N LEU A 154 7.32 -5.48 -8.19
CA LEU A 154 7.33 -6.95 -8.19
C LEU A 154 8.30 -7.50 -9.23
N ILE A 155 8.26 -6.99 -10.47
CA ILE A 155 9.08 -7.45 -11.58
C ILE A 155 10.57 -7.18 -11.30
N ASN A 156 10.89 -5.97 -10.84
CA ASN A 156 12.26 -5.57 -10.49
C ASN A 156 12.84 -6.41 -9.36
N ASP A 157 12.06 -6.63 -8.31
CA ASP A 157 12.45 -7.44 -7.16
C ASP A 157 12.66 -8.91 -7.51
N CYS A 158 11.95 -9.41 -8.53
CA CYS A 158 12.19 -10.75 -9.10
C CYS A 158 13.43 -10.80 -9.99
N GLY A 159 14.00 -9.66 -10.37
CA GLY A 159 15.22 -9.56 -11.19
C GLY A 159 15.01 -9.78 -12.69
N PHE A 160 13.78 -9.65 -13.17
CA PHE A 160 13.35 -9.87 -14.54
C PHE A 160 12.81 -8.59 -15.20
N GLY A 161 12.47 -8.68 -16.50
CA GLY A 161 11.48 -7.83 -17.14
C GLY A 161 10.14 -8.55 -17.24
N ALA A 162 9.17 -7.94 -17.88
CA ALA A 162 7.85 -8.56 -18.08
C ALA A 162 7.12 -8.07 -19.33
N ALA A 163 6.28 -8.95 -19.85
CA ALA A 163 5.25 -8.65 -20.84
C ALA A 163 3.87 -8.75 -20.17
N ILE A 164 3.17 -7.63 -20.10
CA ILE A 164 1.84 -7.49 -19.50
C ILE A 164 0.80 -7.32 -20.60
N ASP A 165 -0.23 -8.14 -20.57
CA ASP A 165 -1.42 -8.00 -21.40
C ASP A 165 -2.43 -7.10 -20.67
N PHE A 166 -2.50 -5.86 -21.12
CA PHE A 166 -3.35 -4.84 -20.52
C PHE A 166 -4.84 -5.20 -20.55
N SER A 167 -5.27 -5.96 -21.54
CA SER A 167 -6.69 -6.37 -21.69
C SER A 167 -7.15 -7.32 -20.57
N LYS A 168 -6.20 -7.96 -19.89
CA LYS A 168 -6.48 -8.90 -18.79
C LYS A 168 -6.55 -8.25 -17.44
N ILE A 169 -6.23 -6.96 -17.33
CA ILE A 169 -6.32 -6.24 -16.06
C ILE A 169 -7.79 -6.05 -15.69
N PRO A 170 -8.24 -6.55 -14.53
CA PRO A 170 -9.64 -6.39 -14.12
C PRO A 170 -10.00 -4.92 -13.92
N CYS A 171 -11.04 -4.47 -14.61
CA CYS A 171 -11.57 -3.12 -14.56
C CYS A 171 -13.09 -3.16 -14.43
N ALA A 172 -13.63 -2.33 -13.54
CA ALA A 172 -15.07 -2.25 -13.31
C ALA A 172 -15.79 -1.32 -14.30
N ASP A 173 -15.06 -0.35 -14.85
CA ASP A 173 -15.60 0.65 -15.78
C ASP A 173 -14.84 0.60 -17.10
N PRO A 174 -15.45 0.06 -18.16
CA PRO A 174 -14.83 0.00 -19.49
C PRO A 174 -14.52 1.36 -20.14
N SER A 175 -15.08 2.44 -19.60
CA SER A 175 -14.83 3.80 -20.10
C SER A 175 -13.52 4.40 -19.61
N MET A 176 -12.86 3.77 -18.62
CA MET A 176 -11.57 4.21 -18.10
C MET A 176 -10.49 4.14 -19.19
N SER A 177 -9.70 5.19 -19.27
CA SER A 177 -8.50 5.23 -20.11
C SER A 177 -7.41 4.28 -19.59
N GLU A 178 -6.41 4.00 -20.44
CA GLU A 178 -5.26 3.18 -20.06
C GLU A 178 -4.53 3.75 -18.84
N MET A 179 -4.37 5.07 -18.79
CA MET A 179 -3.72 5.74 -17.66
C MET A 179 -4.52 5.56 -16.38
N GLU A 180 -5.82 5.71 -16.42
CA GLU A 180 -6.71 5.53 -15.25
C GLU A 180 -6.71 4.09 -14.76
N ILE A 181 -6.74 3.10 -15.66
CA ILE A 181 -6.65 1.68 -15.30
C ILE A 181 -5.28 1.37 -14.68
N TRP A 182 -4.20 1.95 -15.22
CA TRP A 182 -2.84 1.67 -14.79
C TRP A 182 -2.48 2.34 -13.47
N CYS A 183 -2.98 3.56 -13.23
CA CYS A 183 -2.58 4.42 -12.12
C CYS A 183 -3.62 4.53 -10.99
N ASN A 184 -4.84 3.97 -11.14
CA ASN A 184 -5.82 4.05 -10.06
C ASN A 184 -5.34 3.29 -8.82
N GLU A 185 -5.63 3.87 -7.67
CA GLU A 185 -5.24 3.31 -6.37
C GLU A 185 -6.39 2.50 -5.74
N SER A 186 -7.16 1.79 -6.56
CA SER A 186 -8.13 0.82 -6.03
C SER A 186 -7.39 -0.20 -5.19
N GLN A 187 -7.66 -0.19 -3.91
CA GLN A 187 -7.07 -1.08 -2.93
C GLN A 187 -7.75 -2.46 -2.99
N GLU A 188 -7.43 -3.32 -2.06
CA GLU A 188 -7.93 -4.70 -2.01
C GLU A 188 -7.52 -5.51 -3.26
N ARG A 189 -6.30 -5.25 -3.72
CA ARG A 189 -5.63 -5.98 -4.81
C ARG A 189 -4.22 -6.34 -4.41
N TYR A 190 -3.75 -7.46 -4.92
CA TYR A 190 -2.37 -7.92 -4.76
C TYR A 190 -1.83 -8.40 -6.10
N VAL A 191 -0.55 -8.11 -6.36
CA VAL A 191 0.19 -8.67 -7.49
C VAL A 191 1.10 -9.79 -7.00
N MET A 192 1.18 -10.87 -7.76
CA MET A 192 1.88 -12.08 -7.34
C MET A 192 2.70 -12.68 -8.48
N ALA A 193 3.82 -13.31 -8.12
CA ALA A 193 4.53 -14.23 -9.00
C ALA A 193 4.18 -15.67 -8.59
N ILE A 194 3.64 -16.43 -9.51
CA ILE A 194 3.14 -17.79 -9.28
C ILE A 194 3.79 -18.73 -10.28
N GLU A 195 4.45 -19.77 -9.79
CA GLU A 195 5.00 -20.80 -10.68
C GLU A 195 3.87 -21.47 -11.48
N LYS A 196 4.11 -21.75 -12.76
CA LYS A 196 3.09 -22.27 -13.67
C LYS A 196 2.37 -23.50 -13.12
N ASP A 197 3.11 -24.40 -12.48
CA ASP A 197 2.57 -25.65 -11.93
C ASP A 197 1.67 -25.40 -10.71
N ASN A 198 1.84 -24.28 -10.04
CA ASN A 198 1.07 -23.90 -8.84
C ASN A 198 -0.16 -23.03 -9.17
N LEU A 199 -0.29 -22.56 -10.42
CA LEU A 199 -1.36 -21.65 -10.81
C LEU A 199 -2.74 -22.25 -10.55
N LYS A 200 -2.94 -23.52 -10.89
CA LYS A 200 -4.23 -24.21 -10.68
C LYS A 200 -4.61 -24.30 -9.20
N THR A 201 -3.64 -24.49 -8.33
CA THR A 201 -3.87 -24.50 -6.87
C THR A 201 -4.36 -23.13 -6.40
N LEU A 202 -3.72 -22.05 -6.84
CA LEU A 202 -4.14 -20.69 -6.50
C LEU A 202 -5.54 -20.38 -7.06
N GLU A 203 -5.82 -20.72 -8.31
CA GLU A 203 -7.14 -20.53 -8.94
C GLU A 203 -8.25 -21.22 -8.15
N ASN A 204 -8.02 -22.46 -7.69
CA ASN A 204 -9.00 -23.20 -6.90
C ASN A 204 -9.25 -22.53 -5.53
N ILE A 205 -8.21 -22.00 -4.89
CA ILE A 205 -8.34 -21.26 -3.63
C ILE A 205 -9.11 -19.96 -3.86
N CYS A 206 -8.77 -19.18 -4.90
CA CYS A 206 -9.47 -17.96 -5.26
C CYS A 206 -10.95 -18.22 -5.58
N LEU A 207 -11.25 -19.29 -6.29
CA LEU A 207 -12.63 -19.68 -6.59
C LEU A 207 -13.43 -19.98 -5.31
N ARG A 208 -12.83 -20.72 -4.37
CA ARG A 208 -13.46 -21.06 -3.10
C ARG A 208 -13.76 -19.81 -2.28
N GLU A 209 -12.82 -18.86 -2.21
CA GLU A 209 -12.95 -17.62 -1.44
C GLU A 209 -13.73 -16.54 -2.19
N ASN A 210 -14.22 -16.85 -3.41
CA ASN A 210 -14.89 -15.88 -4.28
C ASN A 210 -14.04 -14.60 -4.50
N CYS A 211 -12.72 -14.78 -4.64
CA CYS A 211 -11.75 -13.73 -4.89
C CYS A 211 -11.39 -13.72 -6.37
N PRO A 212 -11.62 -12.62 -7.10
CA PRO A 212 -11.23 -12.53 -8.50
C PRO A 212 -9.71 -12.74 -8.68
N ILE A 213 -9.36 -13.42 -9.79
CA ILE A 213 -7.98 -13.68 -10.18
C ILE A 213 -7.81 -13.44 -11.67
N ALA A 214 -6.69 -12.83 -12.06
CA ALA A 214 -6.31 -12.63 -13.46
C ALA A 214 -4.83 -12.89 -13.66
N VAL A 215 -4.49 -13.72 -14.67
CA VAL A 215 -3.11 -13.86 -15.13
C VAL A 215 -2.84 -12.77 -16.16
N VAL A 216 -2.10 -11.75 -15.76
CA VAL A 216 -1.92 -10.52 -16.55
C VAL A 216 -0.65 -10.50 -17.38
N GLY A 217 0.32 -11.41 -17.12
CA GLY A 217 1.56 -11.39 -17.89
C GLY A 217 2.55 -12.49 -17.55
N ASP A 218 3.68 -12.39 -18.23
CA ASP A 218 4.81 -13.30 -18.16
C ASP A 218 6.11 -12.56 -17.87
N PHE A 219 7.05 -13.21 -17.19
CA PHE A 219 8.39 -12.66 -16.97
C PHE A 219 9.27 -12.82 -18.23
N LEU A 220 10.11 -11.83 -18.46
CA LEU A 220 11.10 -11.79 -19.54
C LEU A 220 12.52 -11.78 -18.97
N GLU A 221 13.48 -12.38 -19.68
CA GLU A 221 14.90 -12.27 -19.32
C GLU A 221 15.44 -10.85 -19.57
N GLU A 222 14.98 -10.22 -20.66
CA GLU A 222 15.28 -8.84 -20.94
C GLU A 222 14.64 -7.97 -19.86
N LYS A 223 15.44 -7.15 -19.19
CA LYS A 223 15.00 -6.23 -18.14
C LYS A 223 14.21 -5.06 -18.72
N ARG A 224 13.05 -5.38 -19.23
CA ARG A 224 12.17 -4.45 -19.93
C ARG A 224 10.73 -4.64 -19.50
N LEU A 225 10.02 -3.55 -19.23
CA LEU A 225 8.59 -3.55 -18.99
C LEU A 225 7.87 -3.28 -20.31
N ILE A 226 7.16 -4.27 -20.80
CA ILE A 226 6.32 -4.18 -22.00
C ILE A 226 4.87 -4.34 -21.55
N VAL A 227 4.05 -3.33 -21.80
CA VAL A 227 2.59 -3.39 -21.57
C VAL A 227 1.90 -3.15 -22.90
N SER A 228 1.04 -4.07 -23.31
CA SER A 228 0.36 -3.99 -24.62
C SER A 228 -1.11 -4.38 -24.51
N ARG A 229 -1.91 -3.85 -25.43
CA ARG A 229 -3.30 -4.24 -25.67
C ARG A 229 -3.41 -4.72 -27.11
N GLY A 230 -3.47 -6.03 -27.31
CA GLY A 230 -3.30 -6.61 -28.66
C GLY A 230 -1.96 -6.20 -29.26
N ASP A 231 -1.99 -5.63 -30.46
CA ASP A 231 -0.79 -5.16 -31.17
C ASP A 231 -0.33 -3.74 -30.76
N GLN A 232 -1.10 -3.04 -29.94
CA GLN A 232 -0.75 -1.71 -29.47
C GLN A 232 0.15 -1.78 -28.27
N SER A 233 1.37 -1.20 -28.39
CA SER A 233 2.28 -1.00 -27.25
C SER A 233 1.84 0.24 -26.46
N ILE A 234 1.54 0.07 -25.18
CA ILE A 234 1.18 1.15 -24.25
C ILE A 234 2.43 1.63 -23.51
N ILE A 235 3.23 0.68 -23.01
CA ILE A 235 4.48 0.95 -22.30
C ILE A 235 5.56 0.04 -22.87
N ASN A 236 6.74 0.60 -23.10
CA ASN A 236 7.93 -0.15 -23.49
C ASN A 236 9.17 0.56 -22.95
N LEU A 237 9.53 0.23 -21.71
CA LEU A 237 10.58 0.91 -20.94
C LEU A 237 11.58 -0.07 -20.36
N ASP A 238 12.84 0.34 -20.29
CA ASP A 238 13.86 -0.40 -19.56
C ASP A 238 13.61 -0.31 -18.05
N MET A 239 13.80 -1.41 -17.33
CA MET A 239 13.67 -1.44 -15.88
C MET A 239 14.70 -0.51 -15.22
N ASP A 240 15.88 -0.38 -15.78
CA ASP A 240 16.90 0.54 -15.29
C ASP A 240 16.49 2.01 -15.47
N PHE A 241 15.67 2.34 -16.48
CA PHE A 241 15.09 3.68 -16.61
C PHE A 241 14.08 3.96 -15.49
N ILE A 242 13.30 2.97 -15.10
CA ILE A 242 12.29 3.12 -14.06
C ILE A 242 12.94 3.20 -12.66
N PHE A 243 13.94 2.35 -12.38
CA PHE A 243 14.52 2.19 -11.04
C PHE A 243 15.97 2.69 -10.92
N GLY A 244 16.67 2.87 -12.03
CA GLY A 244 18.11 3.15 -12.07
C GLY A 244 18.53 4.60 -11.80
N ALA A 245 17.59 5.51 -11.61
CA ALA A 245 17.87 6.94 -11.40
C ALA A 245 18.38 7.25 -9.98
N ASN A 246 19.13 6.37 -9.37
CA ASN A 246 19.84 6.63 -8.11
C ASN A 246 20.99 7.63 -8.34
N LYS A 247 20.66 8.89 -8.55
CA LYS A 247 21.59 9.96 -8.23
C LYS A 247 21.76 9.93 -6.72
N ASN A 248 22.92 9.45 -6.27
CA ASN A 248 23.28 9.51 -4.86
C ASN A 248 23.09 10.95 -4.38
N LEU A 249 22.03 11.19 -3.62
CA LEU A 249 21.77 12.49 -3.03
C LEU A 249 22.80 12.68 -1.90
N PHE A 250 23.87 13.40 -2.18
CA PHE A 250 24.84 13.76 -1.16
C PHE A 250 24.29 14.96 -0.38
N ARG A 251 24.04 14.78 0.92
CA ARG A 251 23.69 15.87 1.84
C ARG A 251 24.83 16.05 2.82
N ASP A 252 25.56 17.15 2.71
CA ASP A 252 26.52 17.55 3.74
C ASP A 252 25.75 18.07 4.96
N TYR A 253 25.89 17.37 6.07
CA TYR A 253 25.21 17.70 7.31
C TYR A 253 26.19 17.76 8.47
N LYS A 254 26.35 18.95 9.04
CA LYS A 254 27.06 19.12 10.31
C LYS A 254 26.08 18.96 11.47
N ARG A 255 26.18 17.86 12.18
CA ARG A 255 25.37 17.65 13.38
C ARG A 255 25.78 18.67 14.43
N PRO A 256 24.91 19.58 14.87
CA PRO A 256 25.19 20.44 16.01
C PRO A 256 25.45 19.55 17.23
N LEU A 257 26.58 19.79 17.92
CA LEU A 257 26.82 19.15 19.21
C LEU A 257 25.68 19.52 20.15
N LYS A 258 24.76 18.58 20.39
CA LYS A 258 23.81 18.72 21.48
C LYS A 258 24.62 18.68 22.77
N THR A 259 24.63 19.76 23.54
CA THR A 259 24.94 19.68 24.95
C THR A 259 24.18 18.52 25.56
N ALA A 260 24.88 17.62 26.22
CA ALA A 260 24.27 16.45 26.83
C ALA A 260 23.05 16.91 27.64
N GLY A 261 21.85 16.55 27.18
CA GLY A 261 20.64 16.75 27.99
C GLY A 261 20.76 15.98 29.30
N GLU A 262 20.03 16.41 30.28
CA GLU A 262 19.98 15.69 31.56
C GLU A 262 19.77 14.20 31.31
N LYS A 263 20.62 13.37 31.90
CA LYS A 263 20.46 11.90 31.85
C LYS A 263 19.07 11.58 32.38
N ILE A 264 18.28 10.90 31.59
CA ILE A 264 17.01 10.33 32.05
C ILE A 264 17.35 9.48 33.28
N LYS A 265 16.90 9.91 34.45
CA LYS A 265 17.04 9.13 35.67
C LYS A 265 16.32 7.79 35.45
N ASN A 266 16.94 6.69 35.86
CA ASN A 266 16.26 5.40 35.88
C ASN A 266 14.99 5.55 36.74
N LEU A 267 13.87 5.71 36.10
CA LEU A 267 12.57 5.76 36.75
C LEU A 267 12.11 4.31 36.93
N ASN A 268 12.02 3.86 38.17
CA ASN A 268 11.29 2.63 38.48
C ASN A 268 9.81 2.90 38.23
N PHE A 269 9.27 2.38 37.15
CA PHE A 269 7.85 2.51 36.86
C PHE A 269 7.26 1.16 36.47
N ASP A 270 6.01 0.97 36.82
CA ASP A 270 5.22 -0.18 36.38
C ASP A 270 4.67 0.10 35.00
N ILE A 271 5.23 -0.57 33.97
CA ILE A 271 4.86 -0.39 32.56
C ILE A 271 3.34 -0.56 32.36
N LYS A 272 2.71 -1.52 33.05
CA LYS A 272 1.27 -1.77 32.91
C LYS A 272 0.45 -0.60 33.45
N LYS A 273 0.83 -0.10 34.61
CA LYS A 273 0.17 1.03 35.27
C LYS A 273 0.30 2.30 34.44
N GLU A 274 1.50 2.59 33.94
CA GLU A 274 1.76 3.79 33.12
C GLU A 274 1.06 3.69 31.75
N LEU A 275 1.08 2.51 31.12
CA LEU A 275 0.35 2.29 29.87
C LEU A 275 -1.16 2.53 30.06
N LEU A 276 -1.75 1.97 31.12
CA LEU A 276 -3.16 2.19 31.43
C LEU A 276 -3.46 3.66 31.75
N SER A 277 -2.54 4.36 32.40
CA SER A 277 -2.65 5.79 32.67
C SER A 277 -2.68 6.62 31.38
N VAL A 278 -1.78 6.32 30.44
CA VAL A 278 -1.76 6.97 29.12
C VAL A 278 -3.04 6.67 28.33
N LEU A 279 -3.47 5.41 28.30
CA LEU A 279 -4.70 5.01 27.59
C LEU A 279 -5.97 5.65 28.18
N ARG A 280 -5.99 5.90 29.49
CA ARG A 280 -7.10 6.56 30.18
C ARG A 280 -7.05 8.10 30.10
N HIS A 281 -5.97 8.66 29.60
CA HIS A 281 -5.83 10.10 29.53
C HIS A 281 -6.90 10.69 28.58
N PRO A 282 -7.61 11.76 28.94
CA PRO A 282 -8.71 12.32 28.15
C PRO A 282 -8.35 12.70 26.71
N THR A 283 -7.05 12.91 26.43
CA THR A 283 -6.58 13.21 25.07
C THR A 283 -6.32 11.96 24.23
N VAL A 284 -6.36 10.77 24.82
CA VAL A 284 -6.13 9.47 24.17
C VAL A 284 -7.42 8.65 24.18
N SER A 285 -8.12 8.64 25.30
CA SER A 285 -9.41 7.98 25.45
C SER A 285 -10.51 8.95 25.06
N VAL A 286 -11.18 8.67 23.97
CA VAL A 286 -12.48 9.27 23.68
C VAL A 286 -13.51 8.37 24.33
N SER A 287 -14.11 8.87 25.41
CA SER A 287 -15.25 8.21 26.07
C SER A 287 -16.48 8.24 25.18
#